data_08be456507e71215eb3cc1739fd0452f
#
_entry.id   08be456507e71215eb3cc1739fd0452f
#
_cell.length_a   1.000
_cell.length_b   1.000
_cell.length_c   1.000
_cell.angle_alpha   90.00
_cell.angle_beta   90.00
_cell.angle_gamma   90.00
#
_symmetry.space_group_name_H-M   'P 1'
#
loop_
_entity.id
_entity.type
_entity.pdbx_description
1 polymer ?
#
loop_
_entity_poly.entity_id
_entity_poly.type
_entity_poly.pdbx_seq_one_letter_code
_entity_poly.pdbx_strand_id
1 'polypeptide(L)'
;MAKSKKDFTLLLIALFCSSLAHAQKQVPAERKDSIDNGSNIIKIVGNHSNKGAANNALDVLSGQAAGVNVTSNGLDRMAMLNSVRVRGTTSIIGGNDPLVLIDGVTSDVLTLSTIYPADIESFRILKNAAETAMYGSRGASGVIEVKTKKGTGRGFQISYEGNVGFEQMYKHLEMLNAAEYVATAKALGIYCNNGGFNTDNYKVITRTGMVNNHYLAFSGGTPQSNYRASFGVMDHNTIIKKMDYNVFVAKVDVTQKAFNDRLTGEFGVFGSSFKNHDIFDTQMLFYSAACQNPTFPAGTDEHGNWLKNETATRVNPPGILLEEKNDSKDLNFDAHIKLSYDFNKNWRVSTFGSYLYGSTENGQFCPTLVWAQGNVYRGEFKKEEWLGNVSLDFNKEFGIHKVSAGVSSEYRKLRKTDFWVYAKGIPTNGFHYDNLGATAARPYGGTESTYEDQSLASVMGSITYNLLDRYTLAVNARGDGSSMVGDNNTWGFFPSVSFTWDMKKESFLANIKPLSMLKLRTGLGQAGNLGGISAYTTMNTVRQTGI
;
A
#
# COMPACT_ATOMS: atom_id res chain seq x y z
N MET A 1 25.82 28.65 10.88
CA MET A 1 24.88 27.50 10.92
C MET A 1 25.46 26.15 10.48
N ALA A 2 26.74 26.02 10.24
CA ALA A 2 27.37 24.77 9.75
C ALA A 2 28.07 23.92 10.84
N LYS A 3 28.20 24.41 12.06
CA LYS A 3 28.87 23.69 13.19
C LYS A 3 27.94 22.73 13.96
N SER A 4 26.62 22.96 13.94
CA SER A 4 25.64 22.16 14.71
C SER A 4 25.32 20.79 14.08
N LYS A 5 25.53 20.58 12.77
CA LYS A 5 25.24 19.29 12.11
C LYS A 5 26.32 18.21 12.34
N LYS A 6 27.57 18.61 12.60
CA LYS A 6 28.66 17.65 12.88
C LYS A 6 28.58 17.05 14.30
N ASP A 7 28.09 17.80 15.25
CA ASP A 7 28.02 17.35 16.64
C ASP A 7 26.89 16.34 16.87
N PHE A 8 25.79 16.42 16.08
CA PHE A 8 24.69 15.48 16.17
C PHE A 8 25.06 14.11 15.56
N THR A 9 25.86 14.10 14.50
CA THR A 9 26.35 12.87 13.84
C THR A 9 27.39 12.14 14.71
N LEU A 10 28.22 12.88 15.43
CA LEU A 10 29.18 12.31 16.36
C LEU A 10 28.54 11.76 17.64
N LEU A 11 27.44 12.35 18.12
CA LEU A 11 26.67 11.84 19.25
C LEU A 11 25.98 10.50 18.93
N LEU A 12 25.46 10.33 17.73
CA LEU A 12 24.88 9.07 17.26
C LEU A 12 25.94 7.96 17.10
N ILE A 13 27.14 8.28 16.63
CA ILE A 13 28.25 7.32 16.50
C ILE A 13 28.84 6.94 17.86
N ALA A 14 28.93 7.89 18.83
CA ALA A 14 29.41 7.62 20.17
C ALA A 14 28.45 6.73 20.99
N LEU A 15 27.14 6.84 20.80
CA LEU A 15 26.14 5.94 21.38
C LEU A 15 26.22 4.51 20.81
N PHE A 16 26.71 4.36 19.60
CA PHE A 16 26.87 3.05 18.94
C PHE A 16 28.13 2.29 19.41
N CYS A 17 29.20 3.00 19.78
CA CYS A 17 30.50 2.39 20.18
C CYS A 17 30.59 1.99 21.66
N SER A 18 29.74 2.51 22.56
CA SER A 18 29.82 2.22 23.99
C SER A 18 29.13 0.94 24.46
N SER A 19 28.41 0.22 23.55
CA SER A 19 27.63 -0.97 23.91
C SER A 19 28.33 -2.32 23.71
N LEU A 20 29.64 -2.32 23.35
CA LEU A 20 30.38 -3.56 23.04
C LEU A 20 30.99 -4.29 24.24
N ALA A 21 30.81 -3.82 25.44
CA ALA A 21 31.35 -4.49 26.64
C ALA A 21 30.27 -4.65 27.70
N HIS A 22 29.59 -5.81 27.75
CA HIS A 22 29.31 -6.61 28.94
C HIS A 22 28.52 -7.88 28.59
N ALA A 23 29.09 -8.99 28.99
CA ALA A 23 28.64 -10.33 28.70
C ALA A 23 27.51 -10.83 29.61
N GLN A 24 26.74 -11.73 29.05
CA GLN A 24 25.98 -12.87 29.61
C GLN A 24 25.35 -12.70 31.01
N LYS A 25 24.01 -12.59 31.02
CA LYS A 25 23.12 -13.20 32.03
C LYS A 25 21.79 -13.61 31.41
N GLN A 26 21.21 -14.69 31.97
CA GLN A 26 20.02 -15.41 31.55
C GLN A 26 18.89 -14.55 31.00
N VAL A 27 18.38 -14.95 29.82
CA VAL A 27 17.24 -14.35 29.13
C VAL A 27 15.99 -14.49 29.99
N PRO A 28 15.35 -13.40 30.42
CA PRO A 28 13.98 -13.48 30.93
C PRO A 28 13.04 -13.88 29.78
N ALA A 29 12.05 -14.71 30.09
CA ALA A 29 11.03 -15.11 29.12
C ALA A 29 10.39 -13.86 28.49
N GLU A 30 10.31 -13.83 27.16
CA GLU A 30 9.61 -12.77 26.43
C GLU A 30 8.20 -12.58 27.02
N ARG A 31 7.90 -11.33 27.42
CA ARG A 31 6.56 -10.98 27.87
C ARG A 31 5.61 -11.21 26.70
N LYS A 32 4.67 -12.15 26.85
CA LYS A 32 3.59 -12.31 25.87
C LYS A 32 2.83 -11.00 25.78
N ASP A 33 3.01 -10.28 24.69
CA ASP A 33 2.19 -9.12 24.40
C ASP A 33 0.72 -9.54 24.39
N SER A 34 -0.10 -8.79 25.09
CA SER A 34 -1.56 -8.83 25.22
C SER A 34 -2.25 -10.17 24.93
N ILE A 35 -3.25 -10.48 25.72
CA ILE A 35 -4.16 -11.62 25.50
C ILE A 35 -4.64 -11.58 24.05
N ASP A 36 -4.41 -12.67 23.29
CA ASP A 36 -4.89 -12.81 21.91
C ASP A 36 -6.42 -12.62 21.90
N ASN A 37 -6.89 -11.45 21.45
CA ASN A 37 -8.31 -11.09 21.34
C ASN A 37 -9.02 -11.91 20.26
N GLY A 38 -8.35 -12.94 19.73
CA GLY A 38 -8.92 -13.82 18.71
C GLY A 38 -8.91 -13.22 17.31
N SER A 39 -8.10 -12.18 17.05
CA SER A 39 -7.92 -11.60 15.72
C SER A 39 -7.30 -12.61 14.74
N ASN A 40 -7.65 -12.47 13.45
CA ASN A 40 -7.08 -13.31 12.40
C ASN A 40 -5.63 -12.88 12.11
N ILE A 41 -4.69 -13.42 12.83
CA ILE A 41 -3.27 -13.24 12.53
C ILE A 41 -2.88 -14.28 11.48
N ILE A 42 -2.51 -13.83 10.31
CA ILE A 42 -1.91 -14.66 9.27
C ILE A 42 -0.41 -14.55 9.43
N LYS A 43 0.21 -15.58 10.00
CA LYS A 43 1.67 -15.66 10.06
C LYS A 43 2.16 -16.21 8.74
N ILE A 44 2.90 -15.42 8.01
CA ILE A 44 3.63 -15.87 6.84
C ILE A 44 4.92 -16.53 7.35
N VAL A 45 4.84 -17.84 7.55
CA VAL A 45 6.04 -18.63 7.86
C VAL A 45 6.76 -18.89 6.54
N GLY A 46 7.99 -18.46 6.42
CA GLY A 46 8.79 -18.31 5.19
C GLY A 46 8.89 -19.50 4.22
N ASN A 47 8.20 -20.61 4.45
CA ASN A 47 8.20 -21.80 3.59
C ASN A 47 6.84 -22.16 2.96
N HIS A 48 5.76 -21.44 3.26
CA HIS A 48 4.41 -21.82 2.80
C HIS A 48 3.67 -20.75 1.98
N SER A 49 4.17 -19.56 1.88
CA SER A 49 3.69 -18.59 0.87
C SER A 49 4.21 -19.02 -0.51
N ASN A 50 3.46 -18.75 -1.56
CA ASN A 50 3.78 -19.06 -2.95
C ASN A 50 5.21 -18.61 -3.33
N LYS A 51 6.22 -19.40 -2.94
CA LYS A 51 7.61 -19.13 -3.28
C LYS A 51 7.75 -19.14 -4.80
N GLY A 52 8.15 -18.03 -5.33
CA GLY A 52 8.37 -17.83 -6.76
C GLY A 52 7.23 -17.20 -7.54
N ALA A 53 6.02 -17.08 -6.96
CA ALA A 53 4.89 -16.39 -7.61
C ALA A 53 4.51 -15.06 -6.94
N ALA A 54 5.00 -14.79 -5.71
CA ALA A 54 4.72 -13.56 -5.00
C ALA A 54 5.83 -12.54 -5.23
N ASN A 55 5.53 -11.49 -5.97
CA ASN A 55 6.47 -10.41 -6.28
C ASN A 55 6.44 -9.30 -5.22
N ASN A 56 5.33 -9.16 -4.50
CA ASN A 56 5.11 -8.11 -3.53
C ASN A 56 4.22 -8.59 -2.36
N ALA A 57 4.02 -7.73 -1.36
CA ALA A 57 3.22 -8.04 -0.19
C ALA A 57 1.73 -8.33 -0.49
N LEU A 58 1.18 -7.76 -1.55
CA LEU A 58 -0.22 -7.98 -1.95
C LEU A 58 -0.42 -9.38 -2.53
N ASP A 59 0.55 -9.88 -3.31
CA ASP A 59 0.53 -11.24 -3.84
C ASP A 59 0.56 -12.27 -2.70
N VAL A 60 1.34 -11.98 -1.66
CA VAL A 60 1.37 -12.82 -0.45
C VAL A 60 0.04 -12.82 0.29
N LEU A 61 -0.64 -11.68 0.35
CA LEU A 61 -1.92 -11.53 1.04
C LEU A 61 -3.08 -12.16 0.26
N SER A 62 -2.95 -12.23 -1.07
CA SER A 62 -4.00 -12.73 -1.97
C SER A 62 -4.39 -14.17 -1.64
N GLY A 63 -5.69 -14.40 -1.42
CA GLY A 63 -6.24 -15.72 -1.10
C GLY A 63 -5.90 -16.25 0.30
N GLN A 64 -5.10 -15.54 1.12
CA GLN A 64 -4.68 -16.00 2.45
C GLN A 64 -5.65 -15.60 3.57
N ALA A 65 -6.49 -14.60 3.35
CA ALA A 65 -7.40 -14.08 4.37
C ALA A 65 -8.85 -14.09 3.89
N ALA A 66 -9.72 -14.84 4.57
CA ALA A 66 -11.16 -14.82 4.30
C ALA A 66 -11.71 -13.39 4.44
N GLY A 67 -12.43 -12.89 3.41
CA GLY A 67 -13.01 -11.55 3.38
C GLY A 67 -12.03 -10.43 3.02
N VAL A 68 -10.82 -10.76 2.61
CA VAL A 68 -9.89 -9.85 1.94
C VAL A 68 -9.89 -10.20 0.46
N ASN A 69 -10.25 -9.24 -0.35
CA ASN A 69 -10.17 -9.35 -1.81
C ASN A 69 -8.98 -8.53 -2.28
N VAL A 70 -8.06 -9.16 -2.98
CA VAL A 70 -6.94 -8.52 -3.67
C VAL A 70 -7.16 -8.74 -5.14
N THR A 71 -7.59 -7.69 -5.84
CA THR A 71 -7.75 -7.67 -7.29
C THR A 71 -6.54 -7.00 -7.90
N SER A 72 -5.44 -7.74 -8.00
CA SER A 72 -4.27 -7.24 -8.73
C SER A 72 -4.52 -7.46 -10.22
N ASN A 73 -4.66 -6.39 -10.97
CA ASN A 73 -4.67 -6.48 -12.43
C ASN A 73 -3.26 -6.56 -13.01
N GLY A 74 -2.24 -6.43 -12.16
CA GLY A 74 -0.81 -6.58 -12.52
C GLY A 74 -0.26 -5.58 -13.52
N LEU A 75 -1.10 -4.74 -14.13
CA LEU A 75 -0.77 -3.98 -15.33
C LEU A 75 -0.79 -2.46 -15.13
N ASP A 76 -1.42 -1.95 -14.07
CA ASP A 76 -1.67 -0.52 -13.90
C ASP A 76 -1.50 -0.11 -12.43
N ARG A 77 -0.75 0.99 -12.22
CA ARG A 77 -0.54 1.60 -10.89
C ARG A 77 -1.88 1.98 -10.21
N MET A 78 -2.82 2.55 -10.95
CA MET A 78 -4.13 2.95 -10.42
C MET A 78 -4.99 1.73 -10.07
N ALA A 79 -4.91 0.65 -10.84
CA ALA A 79 -5.54 -0.61 -10.51
C ALA A 79 -4.92 -1.23 -9.24
N MET A 80 -3.62 -1.08 -9.05
CA MET A 80 -2.91 -1.55 -7.85
C MET A 80 -3.35 -0.79 -6.60
N LEU A 81 -3.52 0.54 -6.66
CA LEU A 81 -4.01 1.37 -5.56
C LEU A 81 -5.41 0.97 -5.08
N ASN A 82 -6.28 0.57 -6.00
CA ASN A 82 -7.66 0.17 -5.72
C ASN A 82 -7.84 -1.34 -5.54
N SER A 83 -6.76 -2.10 -5.47
CA SER A 83 -6.79 -3.55 -5.56
C SER A 83 -7.24 -4.27 -4.29
N VAL A 84 -7.19 -3.61 -3.12
CA VAL A 84 -7.46 -4.26 -1.84
C VAL A 84 -8.78 -3.80 -1.24
N ARG A 85 -9.63 -4.77 -0.89
CA ARG A 85 -10.88 -4.52 -0.15
C ARG A 85 -11.02 -5.51 0.99
N VAL A 86 -11.41 -4.99 2.15
CA VAL A 86 -11.73 -5.82 3.31
C VAL A 86 -13.25 -5.81 3.50
N ARG A 87 -13.89 -6.99 3.35
CA ARG A 87 -15.36 -7.18 3.42
C ARG A 87 -16.18 -6.41 2.36
N GLY A 88 -15.54 -6.00 1.25
CA GLY A 88 -16.22 -5.32 0.15
C GLY A 88 -16.31 -3.80 0.34
N THR A 89 -17.29 -3.19 -0.34
CA THR A 89 -17.52 -1.74 -0.33
C THR A 89 -18.36 -1.36 0.89
N THR A 90 -17.87 -0.46 1.72
CA THR A 90 -18.53 0.01 2.95
C THR A 90 -19.18 1.38 2.79
N SER A 91 -18.82 2.13 1.76
CA SER A 91 -19.33 3.47 1.48
C SER A 91 -19.54 3.69 -0.01
N ILE A 92 -20.63 4.40 -0.38
CA ILE A 92 -20.93 4.77 -1.76
C ILE A 92 -20.09 5.97 -2.21
N ILE A 93 -19.83 6.92 -1.32
CA ILE A 93 -19.16 8.19 -1.61
C ILE A 93 -17.80 8.27 -0.92
N GLY A 94 -17.66 7.68 0.27
CA GLY A 94 -16.43 7.69 1.05
C GLY A 94 -15.41 6.68 0.55
N GLY A 95 -14.15 6.85 0.96
CA GLY A 95 -13.07 5.91 0.67
C GLY A 95 -13.38 4.50 1.19
N ASN A 96 -13.08 3.50 0.39
CA ASN A 96 -13.26 2.09 0.73
C ASN A 96 -11.93 1.36 0.95
N ASP A 97 -10.82 2.11 0.95
CA ASP A 97 -9.50 1.54 1.16
C ASP A 97 -9.31 1.19 2.64
N PRO A 98 -8.75 0.02 2.94
CA PRO A 98 -8.43 -0.34 4.30
C PRO A 98 -7.32 0.58 4.84
N LEU A 99 -7.35 0.83 6.15
CA LEU A 99 -6.22 1.44 6.84
C LEU A 99 -5.06 0.45 6.83
N VAL A 100 -3.94 0.86 6.26
CA VAL A 100 -2.70 0.06 6.26
C VAL A 100 -1.76 0.62 7.33
N LEU A 101 -1.22 -0.26 8.17
CA LEU A 101 -0.21 0.04 9.16
C LEU A 101 1.00 -0.86 8.94
N ILE A 102 2.18 -0.27 8.79
CA ILE A 102 3.44 -0.99 8.65
C ILE A 102 4.30 -0.67 9.88
N ASP A 103 4.53 -1.67 10.73
CA ASP A 103 5.20 -1.51 12.03
C ASP A 103 4.61 -0.37 12.91
N GLY A 104 3.29 -0.10 12.77
CA GLY A 104 2.57 0.95 13.47
C GLY A 104 2.50 2.29 12.74
N VAL A 105 3.27 2.50 11.67
CA VAL A 105 3.22 3.70 10.84
C VAL A 105 2.02 3.62 9.88
N THR A 106 1.22 4.68 9.83
CA THR A 106 0.13 4.78 8.84
C THR A 106 0.71 4.79 7.43
N SER A 107 0.17 3.96 6.57
CA SER A 107 0.64 3.78 5.20
C SER A 107 -0.53 3.63 4.23
N ASP A 108 -0.25 3.26 2.99
CA ASP A 108 -1.22 3.00 1.94
C ASP A 108 -0.91 1.69 1.18
N VAL A 109 -1.83 1.31 0.30
CA VAL A 109 -1.72 0.05 -0.47
C VAL A 109 -0.53 0.08 -1.44
N LEU A 110 -0.19 1.26 -1.99
CA LEU A 110 0.96 1.38 -2.89
C LEU A 110 2.28 1.15 -2.14
N THR A 111 2.47 1.79 -0.99
CA THR A 111 3.63 1.56 -0.14
C THR A 111 3.69 0.09 0.32
N LEU A 112 2.54 -0.50 0.68
CA LEU A 112 2.46 -1.92 1.02
C LEU A 112 2.94 -2.81 -0.14
N SER A 113 2.61 -2.47 -1.39
CA SER A 113 3.05 -3.22 -2.57
C SER A 113 4.56 -3.15 -2.81
N THR A 114 5.27 -2.17 -2.25
CA THR A 114 6.73 -2.08 -2.37
C THR A 114 7.47 -2.94 -1.34
N ILE A 115 6.80 -3.42 -0.29
CA ILE A 115 7.45 -4.27 0.72
C ILE A 115 7.78 -5.63 0.13
N TYR A 116 9.04 -6.02 0.25
CA TYR A 116 9.48 -7.32 -0.22
C TYR A 116 8.92 -8.44 0.68
N PRO A 117 8.37 -9.54 0.10
CA PRO A 117 7.77 -10.63 0.87
C PRO A 117 8.66 -11.20 1.98
N ALA A 118 9.98 -11.26 1.73
CA ALA A 118 10.95 -11.77 2.69
C ALA A 118 11.11 -10.90 3.95
N ASP A 119 10.70 -9.62 3.92
CA ASP A 119 10.70 -8.74 5.10
C ASP A 119 9.46 -8.90 5.96
N ILE A 120 8.41 -9.53 5.48
CA ILE A 120 7.17 -9.67 6.20
C ILE A 120 7.28 -10.79 7.24
N GLU A 121 6.97 -10.46 8.49
CA GLU A 121 6.82 -11.43 9.58
C GLU A 121 5.39 -11.93 9.66
N SER A 122 4.42 -11.01 9.63
CA SER A 122 3.00 -11.36 9.73
C SER A 122 2.08 -10.26 9.21
N PHE A 123 0.90 -10.67 8.74
CA PHE A 123 -0.26 -9.79 8.57
C PHE A 123 -1.27 -10.05 9.69
N ARG A 124 -1.88 -8.99 10.17
CA ARG A 124 -3.05 -9.02 11.04
C ARG A 124 -4.18 -8.24 10.37
N ILE A 125 -5.27 -8.93 10.08
CA ILE A 125 -6.40 -8.35 9.38
C ILE A 125 -7.55 -8.13 10.37
N LEU A 126 -7.90 -6.87 10.60
CA LEU A 126 -9.02 -6.48 11.44
C LEU A 126 -10.21 -6.12 10.54
N LYS A 127 -11.27 -6.90 10.66
CA LYS A 127 -12.42 -6.78 9.77
C LYS A 127 -13.75 -6.64 10.52
N ASN A 128 -13.79 -7.00 11.79
CA ASN A 128 -14.99 -6.87 12.61
C ASN A 128 -15.09 -5.47 13.22
N ALA A 129 -16.28 -4.90 13.29
CA ALA A 129 -16.49 -3.58 13.90
C ALA A 129 -15.92 -3.49 15.33
N ALA A 130 -16.02 -4.57 16.11
CA ALA A 130 -15.44 -4.61 17.45
C ALA A 130 -13.89 -4.51 17.46
N GLU A 131 -13.22 -5.03 16.43
CA GLU A 131 -11.76 -4.94 16.27
C GLU A 131 -11.34 -3.58 15.70
N THR A 132 -12.08 -3.08 14.69
CA THR A 132 -11.75 -1.84 13.98
C THR A 132 -12.15 -0.58 14.74
N ALA A 133 -13.06 -0.67 15.74
CA ALA A 133 -13.44 0.44 16.60
C ALA A 133 -12.22 1.08 17.33
N MET A 134 -11.17 0.30 17.59
CA MET A 134 -9.90 0.81 18.14
C MET A 134 -9.21 1.83 17.22
N TYR A 135 -9.52 1.82 15.92
CA TYR A 135 -9.02 2.77 14.92
C TYR A 135 -10.03 3.89 14.62
N GLY A 136 -11.19 3.88 15.32
CA GLY A 136 -12.18 4.95 15.34
C GLY A 136 -12.65 5.35 13.94
N SER A 137 -12.48 6.62 13.65
CA SER A 137 -12.88 7.26 12.39
C SER A 137 -12.08 6.81 11.16
N ARG A 138 -11.02 6.01 11.32
CA ARG A 138 -10.20 5.47 10.22
C ARG A 138 -10.44 3.98 9.97
N GLY A 139 -11.24 3.31 10.82
CA GLY A 139 -11.35 1.85 10.83
C GLY A 139 -12.48 1.25 10.01
N ALA A 140 -13.37 2.05 9.39
CA ALA A 140 -14.60 1.58 8.76
C ALA A 140 -14.40 0.55 7.65
N SER A 141 -13.39 0.76 6.80
CA SER A 141 -13.08 -0.12 5.66
C SER A 141 -12.16 -1.30 6.01
N GLY A 142 -11.96 -1.56 7.31
CA GLY A 142 -11.04 -2.58 7.82
C GLY A 142 -9.62 -2.05 8.01
N VAL A 143 -8.79 -2.87 8.66
CA VAL A 143 -7.40 -2.53 8.96
C VAL A 143 -6.50 -3.69 8.59
N ILE A 144 -5.39 -3.39 7.93
CA ILE A 144 -4.31 -4.30 7.59
C ILE A 144 -3.07 -3.86 8.34
N GLU A 145 -2.70 -4.60 9.38
CA GLU A 145 -1.46 -4.39 10.11
C GLU A 145 -0.40 -5.34 9.56
N VAL A 146 0.72 -4.79 9.18
CA VAL A 146 1.90 -5.54 8.73
C VAL A 146 2.99 -5.41 9.77
N LYS A 147 3.48 -6.54 10.27
CA LYS A 147 4.71 -6.59 11.04
C LYS A 147 5.83 -7.07 10.15
N THR A 148 6.93 -6.35 10.16
CA THR A 148 8.12 -6.75 9.43
C THR A 148 9.10 -7.48 10.36
N LYS A 149 9.97 -8.28 9.76
CA LYS A 149 11.02 -9.00 10.49
C LYS A 149 11.99 -8.03 11.15
N LYS A 150 12.33 -8.30 12.40
CA LYS A 150 13.32 -7.58 13.20
C LYS A 150 14.61 -8.39 13.35
N GLY A 151 15.66 -7.79 13.91
CA GLY A 151 16.87 -8.51 14.29
C GLY A 151 16.58 -9.57 15.36
N THR A 152 17.20 -10.74 15.27
CA THR A 152 16.93 -11.86 16.16
C THR A 152 17.91 -11.98 17.34
N GLY A 153 18.95 -11.16 17.39
CA GLY A 153 20.00 -11.26 18.41
C GLY A 153 20.84 -12.56 18.36
N ARG A 154 20.84 -13.25 17.24
CA ARG A 154 21.52 -14.55 17.04
C ARG A 154 22.88 -14.45 16.33
N GLY A 155 23.60 -13.38 16.54
CA GLY A 155 24.84 -13.11 15.78
C GLY A 155 24.57 -12.55 14.39
N PHE A 156 25.63 -12.38 13.61
CA PHE A 156 25.53 -11.82 12.26
C PHE A 156 24.98 -12.84 11.26
N GLN A 157 23.96 -12.46 10.50
CA GLN A 157 23.33 -13.29 9.47
C GLN A 157 23.15 -12.47 8.20
N ILE A 158 23.42 -13.07 7.06
CA ILE A 158 23.14 -12.53 5.73
C ILE A 158 22.09 -13.43 5.09
N SER A 159 21.10 -12.81 4.46
CA SER A 159 20.05 -13.48 3.73
C SER A 159 19.93 -12.84 2.36
N TYR A 160 20.05 -13.66 1.31
CA TYR A 160 19.81 -13.25 -0.06
C TYR A 160 18.69 -14.10 -0.66
N GLU A 161 17.77 -13.44 -1.35
CA GLU A 161 16.70 -14.09 -2.11
C GLU A 161 16.62 -13.41 -3.48
N GLY A 162 16.60 -14.23 -4.54
CA GLY A 162 16.45 -13.75 -5.90
C GLY A 162 15.51 -14.65 -6.68
N ASN A 163 14.69 -14.05 -7.54
CA ASN A 163 13.86 -14.79 -8.47
C ASN A 163 13.78 -14.09 -9.82
N VAL A 164 13.62 -14.90 -10.86
CA VAL A 164 13.33 -14.45 -12.23
C VAL A 164 12.06 -15.16 -12.68
N GLY A 165 11.09 -14.41 -13.16
CA GLY A 165 9.83 -14.91 -13.68
C GLY A 165 9.59 -14.43 -15.11
N PHE A 166 8.85 -15.24 -15.88
CA PHE A 166 8.39 -14.88 -17.21
C PHE A 166 6.87 -14.86 -17.23
N GLU A 167 6.30 -13.85 -17.87
CA GLU A 167 4.88 -13.64 -17.97
C GLU A 167 4.42 -13.72 -19.42
N GLN A 168 3.30 -14.40 -19.64
CA GLN A 168 2.69 -14.48 -20.97
C GLN A 168 1.19 -14.24 -20.84
N MET A 169 0.60 -13.69 -21.88
CA MET A 169 -0.85 -13.55 -21.95
C MET A 169 -1.49 -14.94 -21.99
N TYR A 170 -2.21 -15.29 -20.92
CA TYR A 170 -2.85 -16.59 -20.79
C TYR A 170 -4.04 -16.75 -21.73
N LYS A 171 -4.84 -15.69 -21.91
CA LYS A 171 -6.04 -15.68 -22.74
C LYS A 171 -6.28 -14.28 -23.29
N HIS A 172 -6.69 -14.19 -24.52
CA HIS A 172 -7.18 -12.98 -25.19
C HIS A 172 -8.48 -13.29 -25.93
N LEU A 173 -9.17 -12.26 -26.41
CA LEU A 173 -10.29 -12.45 -27.32
C LEU A 173 -9.78 -13.07 -28.62
N GLU A 174 -10.46 -14.11 -29.11
CA GLU A 174 -10.21 -14.66 -30.42
C GLU A 174 -10.71 -13.68 -31.47
N MET A 175 -9.78 -13.16 -32.28
CA MET A 175 -10.06 -12.20 -33.32
C MET A 175 -9.94 -12.88 -34.67
N LEU A 176 -10.75 -12.42 -35.62
CA LEU A 176 -10.68 -12.89 -36.99
C LEU A 176 -9.31 -12.54 -37.60
N ASN A 177 -8.67 -13.49 -38.26
CA ASN A 177 -7.53 -13.21 -39.13
C ASN A 177 -7.99 -12.52 -40.42
N ALA A 178 -7.06 -12.06 -41.25
CA ALA A 178 -7.38 -11.30 -42.45
C ALA A 178 -8.32 -12.06 -43.43
N ALA A 179 -8.10 -13.36 -43.63
CA ALA A 179 -8.93 -14.18 -44.51
C ALA A 179 -10.34 -14.37 -43.96
N GLU A 180 -10.45 -14.68 -42.68
CA GLU A 180 -11.74 -14.82 -41.98
C GLU A 180 -12.49 -13.48 -41.92
N TYR A 181 -11.80 -12.36 -41.71
CA TYR A 181 -12.38 -11.03 -41.70
C TYR A 181 -13.00 -10.67 -43.04
N VAL A 182 -12.26 -10.87 -44.16
CA VAL A 182 -12.76 -10.61 -45.52
C VAL A 182 -13.92 -11.54 -45.87
N ALA A 183 -13.82 -12.83 -45.53
CA ALA A 183 -14.89 -13.80 -45.77
C ALA A 183 -16.17 -13.45 -45.01
N THR A 184 -16.04 -13.06 -43.73
CA THR A 184 -17.16 -12.67 -42.88
C THR A 184 -17.82 -11.39 -43.37
N ALA A 185 -17.03 -10.37 -43.72
CA ALA A 185 -17.54 -9.11 -44.28
C ALA A 185 -18.34 -9.37 -45.59
N LYS A 186 -17.80 -10.22 -46.46
CA LYS A 186 -18.50 -10.62 -47.69
C LYS A 186 -19.80 -11.36 -47.41
N ALA A 187 -19.81 -12.28 -46.46
CA ALA A 187 -21.00 -13.04 -46.06
C ALA A 187 -22.10 -12.14 -45.48
N LEU A 188 -21.71 -11.08 -44.75
CA LEU A 188 -22.62 -10.10 -44.18
C LEU A 188 -23.02 -8.97 -45.13
N GLY A 189 -22.49 -8.94 -46.36
CA GLY A 189 -22.72 -7.85 -47.30
C GLY A 189 -22.14 -6.51 -46.88
N ILE A 190 -21.14 -6.51 -45.98
CA ILE A 190 -20.48 -5.31 -45.48
C ILE A 190 -19.26 -5.00 -46.36
N TYR A 191 -19.10 -3.71 -46.72
CA TYR A 191 -17.89 -3.27 -47.41
C TYR A 191 -16.66 -3.54 -46.57
N CYS A 192 -15.66 -4.18 -47.15
CA CYS A 192 -14.38 -4.46 -46.51
C CYS A 192 -13.25 -3.90 -47.37
N ASN A 193 -12.54 -2.91 -46.85
CA ASN A 193 -11.28 -2.47 -47.43
C ASN A 193 -10.21 -3.51 -47.09
N ASN A 194 -9.67 -4.19 -48.13
CA ASN A 194 -8.64 -5.21 -47.96
C ASN A 194 -7.27 -4.64 -48.32
N GLY A 195 -6.45 -4.34 -47.30
CA GLY A 195 -5.08 -3.83 -47.47
C GLY A 195 -4.04 -4.89 -47.85
N GLY A 196 -4.44 -6.17 -47.94
CA GLY A 196 -3.55 -7.26 -48.37
C GLY A 196 -2.58 -7.81 -47.32
N PHE A 197 -2.68 -7.37 -46.07
CA PHE A 197 -1.87 -7.85 -44.97
C PHE A 197 -2.63 -8.87 -44.07
N ASN A 198 -1.91 -9.50 -43.16
CA ASN A 198 -2.51 -10.35 -42.12
C ASN A 198 -1.82 -10.03 -40.78
N THR A 199 -2.35 -9.02 -40.09
CA THR A 199 -1.76 -8.45 -38.87
C THR A 199 -2.47 -9.01 -37.63
N ASP A 200 -1.71 -9.62 -36.74
CA ASP A 200 -2.14 -9.97 -35.40
C ASP A 200 -1.90 -8.76 -34.47
N ASN A 201 -2.92 -7.94 -34.27
CA ASN A 201 -2.82 -6.69 -33.52
C ASN A 201 -2.50 -6.90 -32.03
N TYR A 202 -2.82 -8.06 -31.43
CA TYR A 202 -2.43 -8.38 -30.07
C TYR A 202 -0.91 -8.65 -29.96
N LYS A 203 -0.33 -9.38 -30.91
CA LYS A 203 1.13 -9.58 -30.95
C LYS A 203 1.91 -8.30 -31.18
N VAL A 204 1.29 -7.33 -31.86
CA VAL A 204 1.94 -6.02 -32.08
C VAL A 204 2.15 -5.29 -30.75
N ILE A 205 1.19 -5.35 -29.84
CA ILE A 205 1.21 -4.60 -28.57
C ILE A 205 1.77 -5.40 -27.39
N THR A 206 1.90 -6.72 -27.52
CA THR A 206 2.31 -7.60 -26.42
C THR A 206 3.71 -8.18 -26.61
N ARG A 207 4.28 -8.65 -25.52
CA ARG A 207 5.54 -9.39 -25.45
C ARG A 207 5.48 -10.44 -24.34
N THR A 208 6.47 -11.32 -24.25
CA THR A 208 6.75 -12.04 -23.01
C THR A 208 7.28 -11.05 -22.01
N GLY A 209 6.59 -10.90 -20.87
CA GLY A 209 7.04 -10.09 -19.76
C GLY A 209 8.14 -10.80 -18.96
N MET A 210 8.87 -10.04 -18.17
CA MET A 210 9.93 -10.56 -17.30
C MET A 210 9.92 -9.82 -15.98
N VAL A 211 9.94 -10.57 -14.89
CA VAL A 211 10.11 -10.05 -13.53
C VAL A 211 11.47 -10.51 -13.02
N ASN A 212 12.24 -9.59 -12.47
CA ASN A 212 13.55 -9.86 -11.89
C ASN A 212 13.62 -9.19 -10.51
N ASN A 213 13.68 -10.01 -9.44
CA ASN A 213 13.69 -9.55 -8.06
C ASN A 213 14.96 -9.96 -7.36
N HIS A 214 15.58 -9.03 -6.64
CA HIS A 214 16.72 -9.26 -5.78
C HIS A 214 16.50 -8.64 -4.41
N TYR A 215 16.74 -9.41 -3.39
CA TYR A 215 16.60 -8.99 -2.02
C TYR A 215 17.81 -9.44 -1.19
N LEU A 216 18.33 -8.52 -0.37
CA LEU A 216 19.46 -8.75 0.51
C LEU A 216 19.14 -8.21 1.91
N ALA A 217 19.38 -9.01 2.93
CA ALA A 217 19.20 -8.56 4.30
C ALA A 217 20.37 -8.96 5.19
N PHE A 218 20.70 -8.06 6.10
CA PHE A 218 21.69 -8.22 7.14
C PHE A 218 21.00 -8.10 8.48
N SER A 219 21.25 -9.03 9.40
CA SER A 219 20.75 -8.93 10.76
C SER A 219 21.79 -9.43 11.74
N GLY A 220 21.73 -8.94 12.97
CA GLY A 220 22.67 -9.35 13.98
C GLY A 220 22.38 -8.73 15.33
N GLY A 221 23.31 -8.96 16.27
CA GLY A 221 23.28 -8.38 17.60
C GLY A 221 23.12 -9.41 18.70
N THR A 222 22.62 -8.95 19.83
CA THR A 222 22.33 -9.72 21.03
C THR A 222 20.84 -9.61 21.37
N PRO A 223 20.31 -10.38 22.33
CA PRO A 223 18.94 -10.21 22.80
C PRO A 223 18.62 -8.82 23.35
N GLN A 224 19.63 -8.06 23.79
CA GLN A 224 19.51 -6.71 24.31
C GLN A 224 19.67 -5.64 23.24
N SER A 225 20.48 -5.90 22.21
CA SER A 225 20.79 -4.95 21.16
C SER A 225 20.83 -5.68 19.83
N ASN A 226 19.84 -5.48 18.99
CA ASN A 226 19.78 -6.13 17.68
C ASN A 226 19.39 -5.17 16.56
N TYR A 227 19.76 -5.53 15.36
CA TYR A 227 19.50 -4.75 14.17
C TYR A 227 19.15 -5.66 12.98
N ARG A 228 18.42 -5.08 12.06
CA ARG A 228 18.19 -5.63 10.72
C ARG A 228 18.24 -4.49 9.71
N ALA A 229 18.96 -4.70 8.63
CA ALA A 229 18.94 -3.85 7.44
C ALA A 229 18.60 -4.70 6.23
N SER A 230 17.72 -4.21 5.36
CA SER A 230 17.35 -4.91 4.13
C SER A 230 17.28 -3.96 2.94
N PHE A 231 17.52 -4.52 1.75
CA PHE A 231 17.49 -3.83 0.46
C PHE A 231 16.81 -4.74 -0.55
N GLY A 232 15.89 -4.19 -1.30
CA GLY A 232 15.20 -4.91 -2.36
C GLY A 232 15.20 -4.10 -3.65
N VAL A 233 15.35 -4.81 -4.77
CA VAL A 233 15.22 -4.25 -6.13
C VAL A 233 14.33 -5.18 -6.92
N MET A 234 13.32 -4.61 -7.57
CA MET A 234 12.46 -5.32 -8.52
C MET A 234 12.46 -4.56 -9.83
N ASP A 235 12.63 -5.30 -10.90
CA ASP A 235 12.51 -4.83 -12.29
C ASP A 235 11.45 -5.69 -12.97
N HIS A 236 10.36 -5.07 -13.41
CA HIS A 236 9.23 -5.75 -14.03
C HIS A 236 8.91 -5.16 -15.38
N ASN A 237 9.24 -5.90 -16.42
CA ASN A 237 8.82 -5.66 -17.79
C ASN A 237 7.51 -6.41 -18.03
N THR A 238 6.38 -5.70 -18.15
CA THR A 238 5.06 -6.34 -18.27
C THR A 238 4.84 -7.01 -19.63
N ILE A 239 3.74 -7.72 -19.77
CA ILE A 239 3.31 -8.32 -21.05
C ILE A 239 2.96 -7.29 -22.13
N ILE A 240 2.72 -6.03 -21.78
CA ILE A 240 2.53 -4.93 -22.73
C ILE A 240 3.88 -4.33 -23.04
N LYS A 241 4.19 -4.15 -24.32
CA LYS A 241 5.44 -3.49 -24.74
C LYS A 241 5.51 -2.08 -24.17
N LYS A 242 6.72 -1.60 -23.82
CA LYS A 242 7.00 -0.28 -23.22
C LYS A 242 6.34 0.00 -21.85
N MET A 243 5.62 -0.94 -21.31
CA MET A 243 5.07 -0.81 -19.97
C MET A 243 5.98 -1.58 -19.01
N ASP A 244 6.55 -0.88 -18.06
CA ASP A 244 7.49 -1.43 -17.08
C ASP A 244 7.44 -0.66 -15.77
N TYR A 245 7.92 -1.27 -14.70
CA TYR A 245 8.14 -0.58 -13.44
C TYR A 245 9.36 -1.11 -12.68
N ASN A 246 10.01 -0.20 -11.95
CA ASN A 246 11.13 -0.50 -11.10
C ASN A 246 10.82 -0.10 -9.67
N VAL A 247 11.12 -0.97 -8.74
CA VAL A 247 10.98 -0.73 -7.31
C VAL A 247 12.33 -0.85 -6.64
N PHE A 248 12.68 0.14 -5.84
CA PHE A 248 13.78 0.07 -4.89
C PHE A 248 13.22 0.25 -3.49
N VAL A 249 13.65 -0.58 -2.56
CA VAL A 249 13.26 -0.49 -1.16
C VAL A 249 14.48 -0.66 -0.25
N ALA A 250 14.53 0.13 0.81
CA ALA A 250 15.53 -0.01 1.86
C ALA A 250 14.85 0.13 3.23
N LYS A 251 15.24 -0.71 4.17
CA LYS A 251 14.70 -0.71 5.54
C LYS A 251 15.80 -0.95 6.56
N VAL A 252 15.73 -0.25 7.67
CA VAL A 252 16.61 -0.46 8.84
C VAL A 252 15.78 -0.47 10.09
N ASP A 253 15.96 -1.49 10.92
CA ASP A 253 15.38 -1.61 12.24
C ASP A 253 16.45 -1.83 13.29
N VAL A 254 16.31 -1.17 14.41
CA VAL A 254 17.18 -1.33 15.59
C VAL A 254 16.31 -1.48 16.82
N THR A 255 16.64 -2.46 17.65
CA THR A 255 16.03 -2.63 18.97
C THR A 255 17.12 -2.61 20.01
N GLN A 256 16.94 -1.77 21.02
CA GLN A 256 17.86 -1.64 22.15
C GLN A 256 17.09 -1.76 23.46
N LYS A 257 17.58 -2.62 24.36
CA LYS A 257 17.08 -2.73 25.74
C LYS A 257 18.09 -2.16 26.71
N ALA A 258 17.60 -1.55 27.78
CA ALA A 258 18.40 -0.92 28.84
C ALA A 258 17.73 -1.09 30.20
N PHE A 259 18.42 -0.70 31.27
CA PHE A 259 17.95 -0.76 32.67
C PHE A 259 17.44 -2.15 33.09
N ASN A 260 18.25 -3.18 32.86
CA ASN A 260 17.89 -4.58 33.13
C ASN A 260 16.62 -4.99 32.38
N ASP A 261 16.58 -4.69 31.06
CA ASP A 261 15.48 -4.97 30.12
C ASP A 261 14.15 -4.24 30.44
N ARG A 262 14.15 -3.28 31.37
CA ARG A 262 12.94 -2.49 31.67
C ARG A 262 12.64 -1.44 30.62
N LEU A 263 13.64 -0.88 29.96
CA LEU A 263 13.46 0.05 28.85
C LEU A 263 13.73 -0.69 27.54
N THR A 264 12.79 -0.64 26.62
CA THR A 264 12.95 -1.11 25.24
C THR A 264 12.76 0.07 24.32
N GLY A 265 13.76 0.37 23.48
CA GLY A 265 13.70 1.32 22.39
C GLY A 265 13.70 0.56 21.06
N GLU A 266 12.75 0.87 20.20
CA GLU A 266 12.67 0.40 18.82
C GLU A 266 12.74 1.61 17.90
N PHE A 267 13.60 1.55 16.92
CA PHE A 267 13.76 2.58 15.89
C PHE A 267 13.70 1.91 14.53
N GLY A 268 12.91 2.45 13.61
CA GLY A 268 12.81 1.97 12.26
C GLY A 268 12.80 3.09 11.24
N VAL A 269 13.43 2.84 10.09
CA VAL A 269 13.41 3.69 8.90
C VAL A 269 13.10 2.83 7.70
N PHE A 270 12.19 3.28 6.87
CA PHE A 270 11.83 2.67 5.60
C PHE A 270 11.85 3.71 4.50
N GLY A 271 12.37 3.35 3.34
CA GLY A 271 12.33 4.17 2.14
C GLY A 271 12.04 3.32 0.93
N SER A 272 11.18 3.81 0.03
CA SER A 272 10.91 3.16 -1.25
C SER A 272 10.84 4.17 -2.39
N SER A 273 11.25 3.73 -3.57
CA SER A 273 11.07 4.42 -4.83
C SER A 273 10.38 3.47 -5.80
N PHE A 274 9.25 3.88 -6.31
CA PHE A 274 8.50 3.18 -7.36
C PHE A 274 8.49 4.06 -8.59
N LYS A 275 9.03 3.56 -9.70
CA LYS A 275 9.00 4.25 -11.01
C LYS A 275 8.27 3.36 -11.97
N ASN A 276 7.36 3.93 -12.74
CA ASN A 276 6.69 3.19 -13.80
C ASN A 276 6.58 4.01 -15.08
N HIS A 277 6.65 3.29 -16.19
CA HIS A 277 6.25 3.74 -17.51
C HIS A 277 4.95 3.01 -17.83
N ASP A 278 3.86 3.74 -17.87
CA ASP A 278 2.52 3.21 -18.08
C ASP A 278 1.96 3.66 -19.41
N ILE A 279 0.81 3.16 -19.79
CA ILE A 279 0.03 3.62 -20.92
C ILE A 279 -1.15 4.38 -20.37
N PHE A 280 -1.48 5.52 -20.99
CA PHE A 280 -2.54 6.41 -20.51
C PHE A 280 -3.88 5.67 -20.36
N ASP A 281 -4.22 4.79 -21.32
CA ASP A 281 -5.44 4.02 -21.30
C ASP A 281 -5.20 2.61 -21.89
N THR A 282 -4.86 1.65 -21.00
CA THR A 282 -4.67 0.25 -21.38
C THR A 282 -5.93 -0.38 -21.95
N GLN A 283 -7.11 0.02 -21.49
CA GLN A 283 -8.37 -0.47 -22.01
C GLN A 283 -8.57 0.00 -23.46
N MET A 284 -8.28 1.27 -23.74
CA MET A 284 -8.31 1.83 -25.09
C MET A 284 -7.33 1.10 -26.02
N LEU A 285 -6.11 0.80 -25.54
CA LEU A 285 -5.10 0.07 -26.30
C LEU A 285 -5.62 -1.30 -26.76
N PHE A 286 -6.12 -2.11 -25.80
CA PHE A 286 -6.65 -3.44 -26.12
C PHE A 286 -7.90 -3.39 -26.99
N TYR A 287 -8.80 -2.43 -26.72
CA TYR A 287 -9.99 -2.23 -27.53
C TYR A 287 -9.65 -1.80 -28.96
N SER A 288 -8.67 -0.90 -29.13
CA SER A 288 -8.18 -0.50 -30.44
C SER A 288 -7.55 -1.68 -31.19
N ALA A 289 -6.76 -2.52 -30.48
CA ALA A 289 -6.19 -3.73 -31.06
C ALA A 289 -7.27 -4.72 -31.54
N ALA A 290 -8.34 -4.90 -30.74
CA ALA A 290 -9.45 -5.78 -31.08
C ALA A 290 -10.28 -5.28 -32.28
N CYS A 291 -10.40 -3.97 -32.44
CA CYS A 291 -11.23 -3.36 -33.49
C CYS A 291 -10.48 -2.99 -34.77
N GLN A 292 -9.15 -3.13 -34.76
CA GLN A 292 -8.34 -2.80 -35.95
C GLN A 292 -8.53 -3.84 -37.04
N ASN A 293 -8.68 -3.37 -38.29
CA ASN A 293 -8.79 -4.26 -39.45
C ASN A 293 -7.48 -5.05 -39.66
N PRO A 294 -7.51 -6.40 -39.57
CA PRO A 294 -6.31 -7.22 -39.68
C PRO A 294 -5.67 -7.23 -41.06
N THR A 295 -6.35 -6.70 -42.07
CA THR A 295 -5.80 -6.62 -43.46
C THR A 295 -4.87 -5.44 -43.66
N PHE A 296 -4.68 -4.57 -42.65
CA PHE A 296 -3.76 -3.44 -42.71
C PHE A 296 -2.50 -3.73 -41.90
N PRO A 297 -1.34 -3.16 -42.30
CA PRO A 297 -0.11 -3.32 -41.55
C PRO A 297 -0.14 -2.48 -40.27
N ALA A 298 0.55 -2.95 -39.23
CA ALA A 298 0.78 -2.21 -38.01
C ALA A 298 2.03 -1.32 -38.19
N GLY A 299 1.86 -0.10 -38.70
CA GLY A 299 2.97 0.79 -38.98
C GLY A 299 2.56 2.19 -39.39
N THR A 300 3.50 2.93 -39.95
CA THR A 300 3.31 4.28 -40.47
C THR A 300 3.33 4.28 -41.99
N ASP A 301 2.76 5.33 -42.59
CA ASP A 301 2.90 5.65 -44.01
C ASP A 301 4.32 6.23 -44.31
N GLU A 302 4.56 6.58 -45.56
CA GLU A 302 5.83 7.18 -46.04
C GLU A 302 6.12 8.55 -45.43
N HIS A 303 5.10 9.21 -44.84
CA HIS A 303 5.19 10.49 -44.16
C HIS A 303 5.33 10.35 -42.65
N GLY A 304 5.37 9.12 -42.12
CA GLY A 304 5.47 8.83 -40.70
C GLY A 304 4.15 8.91 -39.93
N ASN A 305 3.00 9.02 -40.62
CA ASN A 305 1.69 8.99 -39.96
C ASN A 305 1.25 7.56 -39.70
N TRP A 306 0.69 7.32 -38.53
CA TRP A 306 0.14 5.99 -38.20
C TRP A 306 -1.01 5.61 -39.12
N LEU A 307 -0.90 4.44 -39.73
CA LEU A 307 -1.93 3.93 -40.63
C LEU A 307 -3.25 3.73 -39.87
N LYS A 308 -4.33 4.30 -40.40
CA LYS A 308 -5.67 4.20 -39.83
C LYS A 308 -6.59 3.51 -40.84
N ASN A 309 -7.59 2.79 -40.33
CA ASN A 309 -8.70 2.41 -41.16
C ASN A 309 -9.45 3.66 -41.63
N GLU A 310 -9.85 3.70 -42.89
CA GLU A 310 -10.61 4.84 -43.47
C GLU A 310 -11.88 5.18 -42.70
N THR A 311 -12.50 4.20 -42.05
CA THR A 311 -13.73 4.35 -41.27
C THR A 311 -13.47 4.40 -39.75
N ALA A 312 -12.22 4.24 -39.28
CA ALA A 312 -11.94 4.16 -37.87
C ALA A 312 -11.71 5.56 -37.27
N THR A 313 -12.61 5.93 -36.40
CA THR A 313 -12.37 7.05 -35.46
C THR A 313 -11.33 6.73 -34.40
N ARG A 314 -10.75 5.52 -34.45
CA ARG A 314 -9.88 4.97 -33.42
C ARG A 314 -8.42 5.08 -33.78
N VAL A 315 -7.65 5.29 -32.73
CA VAL A 315 -6.21 5.42 -32.82
C VAL A 315 -5.56 4.07 -33.12
N ASN A 316 -4.52 4.08 -33.93
CA ASN A 316 -3.74 2.89 -34.24
C ASN A 316 -3.05 2.36 -32.95
N PRO A 317 -3.19 1.04 -32.60
CA PRO A 317 -2.62 0.48 -31.38
C PRO A 317 -1.11 0.70 -31.22
N PRO A 318 -0.25 0.47 -32.25
CA PRO A 318 1.17 0.81 -32.16
C PRO A 318 1.42 2.29 -31.92
N GLY A 319 0.58 3.19 -32.46
CA GLY A 319 0.69 4.63 -32.25
C GLY A 319 0.47 5.01 -30.79
N ILE A 320 -0.59 4.47 -30.16
CA ILE A 320 -0.81 4.64 -28.73
C ILE A 320 0.44 4.18 -27.96
N LEU A 321 0.87 2.95 -28.22
CA LEU A 321 1.94 2.31 -27.47
C LEU A 321 3.30 3.01 -27.62
N LEU A 322 3.63 3.50 -28.82
CA LEU A 322 4.97 4.01 -29.13
C LEU A 322 5.11 5.50 -28.89
N GLU A 323 4.04 6.26 -29.03
CA GLU A 323 4.07 7.71 -29.02
C GLU A 323 3.61 8.32 -27.70
N GLU A 324 2.70 7.66 -26.99
CA GLU A 324 2.25 8.13 -25.69
C GLU A 324 3.28 7.91 -24.60
N LYS A 325 3.27 8.78 -23.59
CA LYS A 325 4.00 8.60 -22.34
C LYS A 325 3.08 8.85 -21.17
N ASN A 326 3.20 8.00 -20.18
CA ASN A 326 2.52 8.13 -18.89
C ASN A 326 3.47 7.63 -17.81
N ASP A 327 4.31 8.54 -17.34
CA ASP A 327 5.39 8.22 -16.41
C ASP A 327 4.97 8.66 -15.02
N SER A 328 5.27 7.85 -14.01
CA SER A 328 5.17 8.30 -12.62
C SER A 328 6.36 7.85 -11.79
N LYS A 329 6.62 8.62 -10.75
CA LYS A 329 7.63 8.33 -9.75
C LYS A 329 7.07 8.61 -8.37
N ASP A 330 6.97 7.56 -7.56
CA ASP A 330 6.61 7.66 -6.16
C ASP A 330 7.85 7.49 -5.29
N LEU A 331 8.00 8.37 -4.32
CA LEU A 331 9.00 8.29 -3.26
C LEU A 331 8.27 8.25 -1.93
N ASN A 332 8.56 7.24 -1.11
CA ASN A 332 8.06 7.15 0.24
C ASN A 332 9.23 7.04 1.21
N PHE A 333 9.13 7.74 2.31
CA PHE A 333 10.04 7.68 3.43
C PHE A 333 9.22 7.68 4.70
N ASP A 334 9.46 6.74 5.57
CA ASP A 334 8.95 6.77 6.94
C ASP A 334 10.05 6.49 7.97
N ALA A 335 9.87 7.06 9.13
CA ALA A 335 10.70 6.81 10.29
C ALA A 335 9.80 6.74 11.52
N HIS A 336 10.13 5.82 12.42
CA HIS A 336 9.40 5.69 13.69
C HIS A 336 10.33 5.37 14.86
N ILE A 337 9.87 5.76 16.03
CA ILE A 337 10.49 5.42 17.30
C ILE A 337 9.41 4.95 18.26
N LYS A 338 9.69 3.87 18.98
CA LYS A 338 8.86 3.40 20.09
C LYS A 338 9.74 3.22 21.31
N LEU A 339 9.34 3.83 22.40
CA LEU A 339 9.98 3.63 23.70
C LEU A 339 8.96 2.99 24.63
N SER A 340 9.34 1.91 25.31
CA SER A 340 8.50 1.20 26.26
C SER A 340 9.25 1.00 27.57
N TYR A 341 8.66 1.39 28.68
CA TYR A 341 9.24 1.24 30.00
C TYR A 341 8.35 0.41 30.92
N ASP A 342 8.89 -0.70 31.43
CA ASP A 342 8.25 -1.57 32.39
C ASP A 342 8.54 -1.08 33.83
N PHE A 343 7.58 -0.42 34.46
CA PHE A 343 7.70 -0.05 35.89
C PHE A 343 7.85 -1.29 36.78
N ASN A 344 7.07 -2.30 36.45
CA ASN A 344 7.11 -3.62 37.04
C ASN A 344 6.48 -4.66 36.05
N LYS A 345 6.32 -5.90 36.51
CA LYS A 345 5.76 -6.98 35.69
C LYS A 345 4.32 -6.74 35.19
N ASN A 346 3.59 -5.80 35.77
CA ASN A 346 2.19 -5.55 35.43
C ASN A 346 1.98 -4.24 34.66
N TRP A 347 2.78 -3.21 34.92
CA TRP A 347 2.59 -1.87 34.38
C TRP A 347 3.67 -1.50 33.38
N ARG A 348 3.24 -1.03 32.21
CA ARG A 348 4.10 -0.52 31.14
C ARG A 348 3.57 0.84 30.67
N VAL A 349 4.47 1.79 30.47
CA VAL A 349 4.20 2.99 29.68
C VAL A 349 4.92 2.86 28.35
N SER A 350 4.28 3.27 27.27
CA SER A 350 4.91 3.32 25.95
C SER A 350 4.62 4.64 25.26
N THR A 351 5.57 5.11 24.47
CA THR A 351 5.37 6.22 23.55
C THR A 351 5.78 5.78 22.16
N PHE A 352 5.03 6.19 21.16
CA PHE A 352 5.30 5.95 19.74
C PHE A 352 5.25 7.28 19.00
N GLY A 353 6.21 7.50 18.13
CA GLY A 353 6.23 8.63 17.22
C GLY A 353 6.60 8.18 15.83
N SER A 354 5.93 8.71 14.81
CA SER A 354 6.28 8.46 13.42
C SER A 354 6.19 9.71 12.56
N TYR A 355 7.01 9.72 11.53
CA TYR A 355 7.00 10.69 10.45
C TYR A 355 6.96 9.95 9.12
N LEU A 356 6.05 10.35 8.24
CA LEU A 356 5.91 9.83 6.89
C LEU A 356 5.98 10.99 5.90
N TYR A 357 6.76 10.82 4.86
CA TYR A 357 6.81 11.68 3.70
C TYR A 357 6.57 10.85 2.44
N GLY A 358 5.62 11.27 1.61
CA GLY A 358 5.34 10.71 0.30
C GLY A 358 5.37 11.80 -0.77
N SER A 359 5.93 11.51 -1.93
CA SER A 359 5.90 12.40 -3.10
C SER A 359 5.62 11.57 -4.33
N THR A 360 4.66 12.01 -5.15
CA THR A 360 4.35 11.43 -6.46
C THR A 360 4.54 12.50 -7.52
N GLU A 361 5.37 12.23 -8.50
CA GLU A 361 5.52 13.02 -9.72
C GLU A 361 4.87 12.25 -10.87
N ASN A 362 3.99 12.93 -11.66
CA ASN A 362 3.32 12.34 -12.81
C ASN A 362 3.56 13.20 -14.06
N GLY A 363 3.84 12.55 -15.18
CA GLY A 363 3.97 13.19 -16.48
C GLY A 363 3.19 12.40 -17.54
N GLN A 364 2.30 13.06 -18.28
CA GLN A 364 1.55 12.43 -19.38
C GLN A 364 1.72 13.25 -20.66
N PHE A 365 1.85 12.54 -21.75
CA PHE A 365 2.01 13.10 -23.07
C PHE A 365 1.26 12.26 -24.10
N CYS A 366 0.31 12.88 -24.77
CA CYS A 366 -0.43 12.31 -25.88
C CYS A 366 -0.17 13.15 -27.13
N PRO A 367 0.60 12.66 -28.12
CA PRO A 367 1.03 13.45 -29.26
C PRO A 367 -0.07 13.69 -30.28
N THR A 368 0.12 14.67 -31.14
CA THR A 368 -0.79 14.98 -32.26
C THR A 368 -0.88 13.87 -33.30
N LEU A 369 0.14 13.04 -33.39
CA LEU A 369 0.14 11.84 -34.27
C LEU A 369 -0.93 10.82 -33.87
N VAL A 370 -1.34 10.84 -32.60
CA VAL A 370 -2.31 9.92 -32.01
C VAL A 370 -3.63 10.64 -31.72
N TRP A 371 -3.56 11.83 -31.13
CA TRP A 371 -4.70 12.65 -30.73
C TRP A 371 -4.71 13.99 -31.48
N ALA A 372 -5.80 14.35 -32.11
CA ALA A 372 -5.89 15.47 -33.05
C ALA A 372 -5.32 16.82 -32.52
N GLN A 373 -5.37 17.08 -31.22
CA GLN A 373 -4.85 18.31 -30.63
C GLN A 373 -3.58 18.07 -29.80
N GLY A 374 -3.24 16.83 -29.50
CA GLY A 374 -2.24 16.49 -28.52
C GLY A 374 -2.56 17.09 -27.15
N ASN A 375 -2.12 16.45 -26.10
CA ASN A 375 -2.23 17.00 -24.74
C ASN A 375 -1.05 16.60 -23.87
N VAL A 376 -0.83 17.39 -22.84
CA VAL A 376 0.20 17.15 -21.83
C VAL A 376 -0.39 17.39 -20.45
N TYR A 377 0.06 16.60 -19.50
CA TYR A 377 -0.22 16.77 -18.09
C TYR A 377 1.08 16.63 -17.31
N ARG A 378 1.24 17.46 -16.30
CA ARG A 378 2.28 17.29 -15.28
C ARG A 378 1.71 17.62 -13.92
N GLY A 379 1.97 16.74 -12.96
CA GLY A 379 1.47 16.92 -11.59
C GLY A 379 2.49 16.46 -10.55
N GLU A 380 2.42 17.08 -9.40
CA GLU A 380 3.16 16.71 -8.21
C GLU A 380 2.20 16.66 -7.02
N PHE A 381 2.20 15.52 -6.32
CA PHE A 381 1.46 15.32 -5.09
C PHE A 381 2.45 15.05 -3.96
N LYS A 382 2.26 15.71 -2.80
CA LYS A 382 3.06 15.48 -1.59
C LYS A 382 2.15 15.20 -0.40
N LYS A 383 2.61 14.31 0.47
CA LYS A 383 1.96 13.93 1.71
C LYS A 383 2.98 13.93 2.83
N GLU A 384 2.69 14.60 3.92
CA GLU A 384 3.46 14.57 5.17
C GLU A 384 2.54 14.19 6.32
N GLU A 385 2.96 13.24 7.14
CA GLU A 385 2.19 12.83 8.30
C GLU A 385 3.08 12.72 9.54
N TRP A 386 2.63 13.31 10.60
CA TRP A 386 3.18 13.18 11.95
C TRP A 386 2.16 12.48 12.83
N LEU A 387 2.59 11.46 13.56
CA LEU A 387 1.76 10.77 14.53
C LEU A 387 2.55 10.60 15.82
N GLY A 388 1.93 10.94 16.93
CA GLY A 388 2.43 10.71 18.28
C GLY A 388 1.39 9.99 19.13
N ASN A 389 1.80 8.98 19.88
CA ASN A 389 0.94 8.22 20.77
C ASN A 389 1.65 7.98 22.11
N VAL A 390 0.88 8.03 23.20
CA VAL A 390 1.33 7.62 24.54
C VAL A 390 0.31 6.63 25.08
N SER A 391 0.77 5.53 25.64
CA SER A 391 -0.09 4.52 26.28
C SER A 391 0.41 4.13 27.66
N LEU A 392 -0.54 3.76 28.52
CA LEU A 392 -0.31 3.11 29.81
C LEU A 392 -1.07 1.79 29.82
N ASP A 393 -0.34 0.70 30.00
CA ASP A 393 -0.87 -0.66 29.92
C ASP A 393 -0.69 -1.38 31.25
N PHE A 394 -1.75 -2.09 31.64
CA PHE A 394 -1.78 -2.95 32.81
C PHE A 394 -2.09 -4.38 32.39
N ASN A 395 -1.28 -5.35 32.83
CA ASN A 395 -1.50 -6.78 32.60
C ASN A 395 -1.28 -7.54 33.90
N LYS A 396 -2.24 -8.37 34.29
CA LYS A 396 -2.12 -9.21 35.48
C LYS A 396 -2.79 -10.55 35.28
N GLU A 397 -2.06 -11.61 35.65
CA GLU A 397 -2.58 -12.98 35.74
C GLU A 397 -2.71 -13.40 37.20
N PHE A 398 -3.84 -13.96 37.58
CA PHE A 398 -4.09 -14.47 38.92
C PHE A 398 -4.98 -15.71 38.86
N GLY A 399 -4.35 -16.87 39.03
CA GLY A 399 -5.00 -18.16 38.89
C GLY A 399 -5.60 -18.36 37.49
N ILE A 400 -6.91 -18.58 37.42
CA ILE A 400 -7.64 -18.78 36.16
C ILE A 400 -8.04 -17.46 35.48
N HIS A 401 -7.73 -16.33 36.05
CA HIS A 401 -8.12 -15.02 35.58
C HIS A 401 -6.95 -14.26 34.96
N LYS A 402 -7.17 -13.64 33.82
CA LYS A 402 -6.19 -12.73 33.19
C LYS A 402 -6.91 -11.44 32.84
N VAL A 403 -6.33 -10.33 33.26
CA VAL A 403 -6.85 -8.98 32.98
C VAL A 403 -5.79 -8.19 32.26
N SER A 404 -6.19 -7.56 31.15
CA SER A 404 -5.41 -6.53 30.45
C SER A 404 -6.27 -5.27 30.38
N ALA A 405 -5.71 -4.13 30.73
CA ALA A 405 -6.35 -2.83 30.59
C ALA A 405 -5.34 -1.83 30.03
N GLY A 406 -5.82 -0.91 29.22
CA GLY A 406 -4.96 0.12 28.63
C GLY A 406 -5.71 1.43 28.41
N VAL A 407 -4.98 2.52 28.53
CA VAL A 407 -5.42 3.85 28.09
C VAL A 407 -4.36 4.46 27.21
N SER A 408 -4.77 5.09 26.14
CA SER A 408 -3.83 5.79 25.25
C SER A 408 -4.40 7.10 24.71
N SER A 409 -3.50 8.00 24.34
CA SER A 409 -3.80 9.23 23.65
C SER A 409 -2.96 9.31 22.39
N GLU A 410 -3.55 9.72 21.30
CA GLU A 410 -2.93 9.84 19.97
C GLU A 410 -3.21 11.22 19.40
N TYR A 411 -2.19 11.82 18.80
CA TYR A 411 -2.33 12.99 17.96
C TYR A 411 -1.69 12.74 16.61
N ARG A 412 -2.44 13.06 15.56
CA ARG A 412 -2.02 12.93 14.17
C ARG A 412 -2.21 14.25 13.44
N LYS A 413 -1.21 14.63 12.65
CA LYS A 413 -1.26 15.75 11.74
C LYS A 413 -0.89 15.27 10.34
N LEU A 414 -1.77 15.51 9.37
CA LEU A 414 -1.58 15.15 7.97
C LEU A 414 -1.68 16.41 7.12
N ARG A 415 -0.67 16.62 6.30
CA ARG A 415 -0.63 17.66 5.27
C ARG A 415 -0.55 17.02 3.90
N LYS A 416 -1.35 17.52 2.97
CA LYS A 416 -1.29 17.16 1.57
C LYS A 416 -1.19 18.40 0.72
N THR A 417 -0.37 18.37 -0.31
CA THR A 417 -0.30 19.40 -1.33
C THR A 417 -0.34 18.73 -2.69
N ASP A 418 -1.09 19.33 -3.59
CA ASP A 418 -1.21 18.89 -4.96
C ASP A 418 -1.07 20.10 -5.89
N PHE A 419 -0.34 19.92 -6.98
CA PHE A 419 -0.19 20.88 -8.03
C PHE A 419 -0.15 20.17 -9.36
N TRP A 420 -0.98 20.60 -10.32
CA TRP A 420 -0.95 20.01 -11.66
C TRP A 420 -1.32 21.02 -12.73
N VAL A 421 -0.83 20.76 -13.93
CA VAL A 421 -1.10 21.50 -15.15
C VAL A 421 -1.48 20.53 -16.26
N TYR A 422 -2.58 20.84 -16.93
CA TYR A 422 -3.03 20.20 -18.15
C TYR A 422 -3.06 21.22 -19.29
N ALA A 423 -2.51 20.88 -20.45
CA ALA A 423 -2.45 21.77 -21.60
C ALA A 423 -2.65 21.00 -22.91
N LYS A 424 -3.06 21.72 -23.95
CA LYS A 424 -3.33 21.21 -25.30
C LYS A 424 -2.57 22.03 -26.36
N GLY A 425 -2.54 21.48 -27.59
CA GLY A 425 -1.93 22.18 -28.71
C GLY A 425 -0.41 22.18 -28.61
N ILE A 426 0.16 21.01 -28.67
CA ILE A 426 1.61 20.79 -28.58
C ILE A 426 2.25 21.17 -29.92
N PRO A 427 3.24 22.08 -29.96
CA PRO A 427 3.89 22.48 -31.21
C PRO A 427 4.82 21.43 -31.81
N THR A 428 5.34 20.54 -30.97
CA THR A 428 6.26 19.45 -31.36
C THR A 428 6.22 18.31 -30.35
N ASN A 429 6.37 17.08 -30.82
CA ASN A 429 6.43 15.89 -29.97
C ASN A 429 7.76 15.77 -29.21
N GLY A 430 8.81 16.51 -29.60
CA GLY A 430 10.16 16.35 -29.03
C GLY A 430 10.31 16.76 -27.56
N PHE A 431 9.39 17.58 -27.03
CA PHE A 431 9.46 18.01 -25.63
C PHE A 431 8.68 17.14 -24.67
N HIS A 432 7.81 16.27 -25.20
CA HIS A 432 6.87 15.47 -24.40
C HIS A 432 6.14 16.36 -23.39
N TYR A 433 6.13 15.98 -22.09
CA TYR A 433 5.52 16.77 -20.99
C TYR A 433 6.49 17.75 -20.30
N ASP A 434 7.73 17.90 -20.81
CA ASP A 434 8.75 18.71 -20.11
C ASP A 434 8.70 20.21 -20.45
N ASN A 435 7.96 20.61 -21.48
CA ASN A 435 7.80 22.01 -21.85
C ASN A 435 6.33 22.43 -21.99
N LEU A 436 5.65 22.58 -20.85
CA LEU A 436 4.26 23.08 -20.80
C LEU A 436 4.12 24.52 -21.29
N GLY A 437 5.20 25.31 -21.25
CA GLY A 437 5.23 26.70 -21.72
C GLY A 437 5.02 26.86 -23.22
N ALA A 438 5.39 25.85 -24.00
CA ALA A 438 5.26 25.85 -25.45
C ALA A 438 3.87 25.48 -25.98
N THR A 439 2.93 25.07 -25.13
CA THR A 439 1.58 24.64 -25.54
C THR A 439 0.72 25.81 -25.97
N ALA A 440 -0.14 25.60 -26.99
CA ALA A 440 -0.98 26.66 -27.53
C ALA A 440 -2.14 27.07 -26.60
N ALA A 441 -2.67 26.12 -25.80
CA ALA A 441 -3.84 26.38 -24.96
C ALA A 441 -3.73 25.70 -23.59
N ARG A 442 -4.06 26.45 -22.54
CA ARG A 442 -4.33 25.93 -21.20
C ARG A 442 -5.82 26.15 -20.95
N PRO A 443 -6.63 25.08 -21.00
CA PRO A 443 -8.06 25.20 -20.77
C PRO A 443 -8.34 25.80 -19.38
N TYR A 444 -9.45 26.51 -19.26
CA TYR A 444 -9.95 26.92 -17.93
C TYR A 444 -10.07 25.69 -17.03
N GLY A 445 -9.58 25.79 -15.79
CA GLY A 445 -9.48 24.62 -14.90
C GLY A 445 -8.37 23.63 -15.25
N GLY A 446 -7.50 23.93 -16.22
CA GLY A 446 -6.34 23.13 -16.59
C GLY A 446 -5.10 23.35 -15.70
N THR A 447 -5.22 24.11 -14.64
CA THR A 447 -4.18 24.30 -13.61
C THR A 447 -4.85 24.34 -12.26
N GLU A 448 -4.37 23.54 -11.33
CA GLU A 448 -4.90 23.52 -9.97
C GLU A 448 -3.77 23.34 -8.96
N SER A 449 -3.94 23.94 -7.80
CA SER A 449 -3.12 23.66 -6.62
C SER A 449 -4.03 23.53 -5.42
N THR A 450 -3.79 22.50 -4.61
CA THR A 450 -4.54 22.29 -3.37
C THR A 450 -3.58 22.19 -2.18
N TYR A 451 -4.08 22.59 -1.03
CA TYR A 451 -3.40 22.45 0.25
C TYR A 451 -4.41 21.97 1.27
N GLU A 452 -4.15 20.81 1.87
CA GLU A 452 -4.96 20.25 2.94
C GLU A 452 -4.13 20.06 4.21
N ASP A 453 -4.63 20.57 5.32
CA ASP A 453 -4.07 20.35 6.66
C ASP A 453 -5.16 19.72 7.54
N GLN A 454 -4.90 18.52 8.03
CA GLN A 454 -5.84 17.71 8.81
C GLN A 454 -5.21 17.34 10.15
N SER A 455 -5.96 17.52 11.23
CA SER A 455 -5.56 17.13 12.57
C SER A 455 -6.59 16.18 13.17
N LEU A 456 -6.10 15.17 13.89
CA LEU A 456 -6.93 14.20 14.61
C LEU A 456 -6.33 13.99 16.00
N ALA A 457 -7.10 14.27 17.03
CA ALA A 457 -6.78 13.96 18.41
C ALA A 457 -7.68 12.82 18.90
N SER A 458 -7.10 11.86 19.60
CA SER A 458 -7.85 10.68 20.01
C SER A 458 -7.50 10.25 21.43
N VAL A 459 -8.50 9.74 22.15
CA VAL A 459 -8.33 9.08 23.44
C VAL A 459 -8.99 7.72 23.37
N MET A 460 -8.30 6.69 23.85
CA MET A 460 -8.78 5.31 23.80
C MET A 460 -8.60 4.62 25.16
N GLY A 461 -9.60 3.84 25.56
CA GLY A 461 -9.56 2.92 26.69
C GLY A 461 -9.92 1.51 26.25
N SER A 462 -9.25 0.51 26.81
CA SER A 462 -9.51 -0.90 26.54
C SER A 462 -9.41 -1.74 27.80
N ILE A 463 -10.29 -2.73 27.93
CA ILE A 463 -10.24 -3.74 28.98
C ILE A 463 -10.52 -5.09 28.34
N THR A 464 -9.62 -6.06 28.58
CA THR A 464 -9.80 -7.44 28.18
C THR A 464 -9.71 -8.34 29.41
N TYR A 465 -10.74 -9.17 29.59
CA TYR A 465 -10.79 -10.17 30.64
C TYR A 465 -10.83 -11.56 30.02
N ASN A 466 -9.94 -12.43 30.47
CA ASN A 466 -9.92 -13.83 30.07
C ASN A 466 -10.11 -14.73 31.28
N LEU A 467 -11.02 -15.67 31.16
CA LEU A 467 -11.34 -16.66 32.18
C LEU A 467 -10.98 -18.05 31.65
N LEU A 468 -10.19 -18.81 32.42
CA LEU A 468 -9.82 -20.21 32.15
C LEU A 468 -9.09 -20.43 30.81
N ASP A 469 -8.58 -19.38 30.18
CA ASP A 469 -8.06 -19.40 28.79
C ASP A 469 -9.10 -19.86 27.76
N ARG A 470 -10.38 -19.83 28.10
CA ARG A 470 -11.52 -20.27 27.27
C ARG A 470 -12.45 -19.13 26.88
N TYR A 471 -12.73 -18.25 27.82
CA TYR A 471 -13.69 -17.14 27.64
C TYR A 471 -12.95 -15.82 27.67
N THR A 472 -13.03 -15.06 26.59
CA THR A 472 -12.42 -13.73 26.52
C THR A 472 -13.51 -12.71 26.25
N LEU A 473 -13.63 -11.71 27.12
CA LEU A 473 -14.46 -10.53 26.94
C LEU A 473 -13.56 -9.32 26.76
N ALA A 474 -13.74 -8.57 25.67
CA ALA A 474 -13.03 -7.32 25.45
C ALA A 474 -14.02 -6.16 25.25
N VAL A 475 -13.76 -5.05 25.91
CA VAL A 475 -14.52 -3.81 25.81
C VAL A 475 -13.52 -2.69 25.46
N ASN A 476 -13.84 -1.92 24.41
CA ASN A 476 -13.04 -0.79 24.00
C ASN A 476 -13.93 0.43 23.79
N ALA A 477 -13.37 1.59 24.03
CA ALA A 477 -13.99 2.87 23.76
C ALA A 477 -12.94 3.83 23.21
N ARG A 478 -13.24 4.52 22.12
CA ARG A 478 -12.39 5.53 21.51
C ARG A 478 -13.20 6.80 21.23
N GLY A 479 -12.63 7.94 21.55
CA GLY A 479 -13.09 9.26 21.13
C GLY A 479 -12.10 9.87 20.16
N ASP A 480 -12.58 10.34 19.00
CA ASP A 480 -11.80 11.04 17.98
C ASP A 480 -12.33 12.47 17.79
N GLY A 481 -11.47 13.46 17.97
CA GLY A 481 -11.69 14.86 17.62
C GLY A 481 -10.98 15.19 16.31
N SER A 482 -11.72 15.58 15.27
CA SER A 482 -11.20 15.83 13.93
C SER A 482 -11.43 17.26 13.48
N SER A 483 -10.41 17.90 12.90
CA SER A 483 -10.53 19.21 12.24
C SER A 483 -11.32 19.18 10.93
N MET A 484 -11.67 18.01 10.41
CA MET A 484 -12.39 17.83 9.14
C MET A 484 -13.90 17.96 9.29
N VAL A 485 -14.43 17.87 10.53
CA VAL A 485 -15.85 17.97 10.83
C VAL A 485 -16.17 19.28 11.53
N GLY A 486 -17.40 19.79 11.31
CA GLY A 486 -17.81 21.10 11.79
C GLY A 486 -17.89 21.21 13.32
N ASP A 487 -17.86 22.42 13.84
CA ASP A 487 -17.72 22.76 15.25
C ASP A 487 -18.69 22.05 16.19
N ASN A 488 -19.91 21.74 15.74
CA ASN A 488 -20.91 21.06 16.56
C ASN A 488 -20.75 19.54 16.63
N ASN A 489 -19.89 18.93 15.82
CA ASN A 489 -19.70 17.47 15.72
C ASN A 489 -18.22 17.06 15.69
N THR A 490 -17.34 17.86 16.27
CA THR A 490 -15.89 17.68 16.25
C THR A 490 -15.47 16.33 16.82
N TRP A 491 -16.21 15.79 17.81
CA TRP A 491 -15.89 14.54 18.46
C TRP A 491 -16.84 13.41 18.07
N GLY A 492 -16.27 12.30 17.61
CA GLY A 492 -16.94 11.02 17.38
C GLY A 492 -16.60 10.03 18.49
N PHE A 493 -17.57 9.21 18.91
CA PHE A 493 -17.38 8.17 19.92
C PHE A 493 -17.60 6.78 19.32
N PHE A 494 -16.65 5.86 19.55
CA PHE A 494 -16.58 4.54 18.93
C PHE A 494 -16.43 3.45 19.99
N PRO A 495 -17.56 3.00 20.60
CA PRO A 495 -17.56 1.91 21.54
C PRO A 495 -17.54 0.56 20.85
N SER A 496 -16.95 -0.45 21.51
CA SER A 496 -17.05 -1.82 21.04
C SER A 496 -17.01 -2.84 22.19
N VAL A 497 -17.66 -3.97 21.99
CA VAL A 497 -17.61 -5.13 22.86
C VAL A 497 -17.45 -6.39 22.01
N SER A 498 -16.60 -7.31 22.44
CA SER A 498 -16.45 -8.62 21.80
C SER A 498 -16.33 -9.73 22.83
N PHE A 499 -16.86 -10.89 22.47
CA PHE A 499 -16.78 -12.12 23.24
C PHE A 499 -16.22 -13.24 22.37
N THR A 500 -15.25 -13.98 22.91
CA THR A 500 -14.66 -15.15 22.28
C THR A 500 -14.77 -16.34 23.22
N TRP A 501 -15.30 -17.45 22.73
CA TRP A 501 -15.34 -18.73 23.44
C TRP A 501 -14.50 -19.76 22.69
N ASP A 502 -13.43 -20.23 23.31
CA ASP A 502 -12.60 -21.31 22.78
C ASP A 502 -13.23 -22.66 23.17
N MET A 503 -14.20 -23.10 22.38
CA MET A 503 -15.00 -24.30 22.62
C MET A 503 -14.13 -25.57 22.61
N LYS A 504 -13.03 -25.59 21.84
CA LYS A 504 -12.13 -26.75 21.79
C LYS A 504 -11.49 -27.07 23.14
N LYS A 505 -11.34 -26.07 24.00
CA LYS A 505 -10.77 -26.24 25.35
C LYS A 505 -11.79 -26.75 26.38
N GLU A 506 -13.05 -26.92 26.01
CA GLU A 506 -14.05 -27.52 26.88
C GLU A 506 -13.84 -29.02 27.02
N SER A 507 -14.12 -29.57 28.21
CA SER A 507 -13.91 -30.99 28.53
C SER A 507 -14.61 -31.94 27.56
N PHE A 508 -15.81 -31.55 27.08
CA PHE A 508 -16.60 -32.37 26.15
C PHE A 508 -16.08 -32.34 24.70
N LEU A 509 -15.21 -31.38 24.32
CA LEU A 509 -14.58 -31.29 23.00
C LEU A 509 -13.07 -31.59 23.02
N ALA A 510 -12.44 -31.55 24.20
CA ALA A 510 -11.00 -31.65 24.34
C ALA A 510 -10.42 -32.93 23.69
N ASN A 511 -11.13 -34.06 23.82
CA ASN A 511 -10.68 -35.35 23.34
C ASN A 511 -11.04 -35.68 21.89
N ILE A 512 -11.74 -34.79 21.18
CA ILE A 512 -12.10 -35.00 19.76
C ILE A 512 -10.88 -34.71 18.90
N LYS A 513 -10.14 -35.78 18.53
CA LYS A 513 -8.85 -35.71 17.79
C LYS A 513 -8.94 -35.01 16.42
N PRO A 514 -9.99 -35.22 15.58
CA PRO A 514 -10.09 -34.52 14.28
C PRO A 514 -10.30 -33.00 14.40
N LEU A 515 -10.76 -32.52 15.57
CA LEU A 515 -11.04 -31.11 15.81
C LEU A 515 -9.79 -30.44 16.42
N SER A 516 -9.04 -29.68 15.64
CA SER A 516 -7.87 -28.95 16.10
C SER A 516 -8.24 -27.62 16.79
N MET A 517 -9.26 -26.92 16.30
CA MET A 517 -9.71 -25.64 16.82
C MET A 517 -11.22 -25.46 16.58
N LEU A 518 -11.94 -24.97 17.60
CA LEU A 518 -13.31 -24.49 17.47
C LEU A 518 -13.49 -23.28 18.38
N LYS A 519 -13.66 -22.10 17.79
CA LYS A 519 -13.88 -20.84 18.51
C LYS A 519 -15.16 -20.17 18.02
N LEU A 520 -16.04 -19.81 18.94
CA LEU A 520 -17.16 -18.92 18.70
C LEU A 520 -16.74 -17.49 19.01
N ARG A 521 -16.99 -16.57 18.08
CA ARG A 521 -16.70 -15.14 18.25
C ARG A 521 -17.93 -14.33 17.91
N THR A 522 -18.24 -13.39 18.76
CA THR A 522 -19.28 -12.39 18.52
C THR A 522 -18.80 -11.02 18.97
N GLY A 523 -19.30 -9.97 18.36
CA GLY A 523 -18.92 -8.62 18.73
C GLY A 523 -19.82 -7.59 18.08
N LEU A 524 -19.95 -6.49 18.78
CA LEU A 524 -20.64 -5.28 18.34
C LEU A 524 -19.67 -4.11 18.48
N GLY A 525 -19.71 -3.18 17.56
CA GLY A 525 -18.87 -1.99 17.61
C GLY A 525 -19.32 -0.95 16.60
N GLN A 526 -18.92 0.27 16.85
CA GLN A 526 -19.12 1.39 15.96
C GLN A 526 -17.76 1.85 15.44
N ALA A 527 -17.63 2.03 14.13
CA ALA A 527 -16.48 2.62 13.46
C ALA A 527 -16.94 3.78 12.59
N GLY A 528 -16.11 4.79 12.44
CA GLY A 528 -16.37 5.96 11.59
C GLY A 528 -15.58 5.89 10.30
N ASN A 529 -16.03 6.65 9.28
CA ASN A 529 -15.34 6.81 8.00
C ASN A 529 -15.11 8.28 7.69
N LEU A 530 -13.88 8.75 7.83
CA LEU A 530 -13.46 10.09 7.39
C LEU A 530 -12.97 10.12 5.94
N GLY A 531 -12.83 8.98 5.28
CA GLY A 531 -12.27 8.88 3.92
C GLY A 531 -13.10 9.55 2.81
N GLY A 532 -14.37 9.88 3.10
CA GLY A 532 -15.24 10.61 2.17
C GLY A 532 -15.38 12.10 2.47
N ILE A 533 -14.64 12.61 3.47
CA ILE A 533 -14.72 14.01 3.91
C ILE A 533 -13.38 14.69 3.57
N SER A 534 -13.40 15.77 2.78
CA SER A 534 -12.21 16.58 2.55
C SER A 534 -11.96 17.52 3.75
N ALA A 535 -10.75 18.05 3.87
CA ALA A 535 -10.35 18.93 4.98
C ALA A 535 -11.24 20.15 5.15
N TYR A 536 -11.92 20.59 4.08
CA TYR A 536 -12.69 21.84 4.03
C TYR A 536 -14.17 21.64 3.70
N THR A 537 -14.69 20.41 3.76
CA THR A 537 -16.09 20.09 3.42
C THR A 537 -17.11 20.89 4.25
N THR A 538 -16.77 21.25 5.48
CA THR A 538 -17.65 22.00 6.40
C THR A 538 -17.45 23.53 6.31
N MET A 539 -16.55 23.99 5.46
CA MET A 539 -16.28 25.41 5.26
C MET A 539 -17.04 25.94 4.03
N ASN A 540 -17.43 27.21 4.08
CA ASN A 540 -17.96 27.90 2.91
C ASN A 540 -16.81 28.14 1.92
N THR A 541 -16.76 27.35 0.86
CA THR A 541 -15.77 27.51 -0.21
C THR A 541 -16.39 28.25 -1.38
N VAL A 542 -15.69 29.23 -1.93
CA VAL A 542 -16.07 29.92 -3.16
C VAL A 542 -15.21 29.39 -4.30
N ARG A 543 -15.86 28.85 -5.33
CA ARG A 543 -15.18 28.43 -6.56
C ARG A 543 -15.53 29.48 -7.65
N GLN A 544 -14.51 30.01 -8.31
CA GLN A 544 -14.72 30.80 -9.51
C GLN A 544 -15.25 29.88 -10.61
N THR A 545 -16.48 30.16 -11.06
CA THR A 545 -17.01 29.58 -12.30
C THR A 545 -16.55 30.49 -13.42
N GLY A 546 -15.86 29.93 -14.43
CA GLY A 546 -15.31 30.71 -15.55
C GLY A 546 -16.33 31.63 -16.18
N ILE A 547 -15.84 32.77 -16.60
CA ILE A 547 -16.53 33.72 -17.49
C ILE A 547 -16.29 33.28 -18.92
#